data_200a2c979d2b43a60886a92fe37971b5
#
_entry.id   200a2c979d2b43a60886a92fe37971b5
#
_cell.length_a   1.000
_cell.length_b   1.000
_cell.length_c   1.000
_cell.angle_alpha   90.00
_cell.angle_beta   90.00
_cell.angle_gamma   90.00
#
_symmetry.space_group_name_H-M   'P 1'
#
loop_
_entity.id
_entity.type
_entity.pdbx_description
1 polymer ?
#
loop_
_entity_poly.entity_id
_entity_poly.type
_entity_poly.pdbx_seq_one_letter_code
_entity_poly.pdbx_strand_id
1 'polypeptide(L)'
;MKSELKTRTLQELANLYQDRKLPVSPEYQRGTKWRRPQKQALVDSLLRGYQIPLFYVHIQQTSSYTPGVVNETACLVDGQQRLISITDYLKNRFPLPDAENGAPTTVTPTLIAAGSGWAGKTFDELAAEDRDRLLGIELQVVEMHTQDEDEVRFLFVRLQAGTPLTAQEKRDAWPGDFTTFVIRHAGKPEHSESNPKPFFQILPH
;
A
#
# COMPACT_ATOMS: atom_id res chain seq x y z
N MET A 1 14.07 -10.46 14.47
CA MET A 1 12.67 -10.07 14.11
C MET A 1 11.69 -11.15 14.57
N LYS A 2 10.61 -10.75 15.26
CA LYS A 2 9.46 -11.63 15.57
C LYS A 2 8.32 -11.24 14.62
N SER A 3 7.64 -12.20 14.03
CA SER A 3 6.51 -11.95 13.15
C SER A 3 5.25 -12.62 13.67
N GLU A 4 4.13 -11.92 13.60
CA GLU A 4 2.81 -12.42 14.01
C GLU A 4 1.82 -12.21 12.86
N LEU A 5 1.04 -13.24 12.55
CA LEU A 5 -0.05 -13.14 11.59
C LEU A 5 -1.31 -12.70 12.33
N LYS A 6 -1.89 -11.60 11.89
CA LYS A 6 -3.15 -11.07 12.43
C LYS A 6 -4.19 -10.92 11.32
N THR A 7 -5.43 -11.02 11.71
CA THR A 7 -6.59 -10.75 10.85
C THR A 7 -7.19 -9.41 11.25
N ARG A 8 -7.44 -8.56 10.26
CA ARG A 8 -8.14 -7.27 10.44
C ARG A 8 -9.18 -7.11 9.36
N THR A 9 -10.30 -6.51 9.70
CA THR A 9 -11.29 -6.17 8.67
C THR A 9 -10.76 -5.09 7.73
N LEU A 10 -11.26 -5.07 6.51
CA LEU A 10 -10.95 -4.02 5.54
C LEU A 10 -11.23 -2.63 6.13
N GLN A 11 -12.36 -2.48 6.84
CA GLN A 11 -12.73 -1.24 7.49
C GLN A 11 -11.72 -0.80 8.54
N GLU A 12 -11.25 -1.73 9.39
CA GLU A 12 -10.22 -1.42 10.41
C GLU A 12 -8.93 -0.93 9.77
N LEU A 13 -8.42 -1.62 8.75
CA LEU A 13 -7.20 -1.20 8.06
C LEU A 13 -7.37 0.16 7.36
N ALA A 14 -8.51 0.37 6.71
CA ALA A 14 -8.80 1.65 6.07
C ALA A 14 -8.86 2.80 7.09
N ASN A 15 -9.48 2.59 8.25
CA ASN A 15 -9.54 3.56 9.33
C ASN A 15 -8.14 3.87 9.89
N LEU A 16 -7.34 2.84 10.18
CA LEU A 16 -5.96 3.03 10.67
C LEU A 16 -5.13 3.88 9.70
N TYR A 17 -5.28 3.64 8.40
CA TYR A 17 -4.59 4.42 7.38
C TYR A 17 -5.10 5.88 7.30
N GLN A 18 -6.42 6.09 7.34
CA GLN A 18 -7.03 7.41 7.28
C GLN A 18 -6.69 8.26 8.52
N ASP A 19 -6.67 7.63 9.68
CA ASP A 19 -6.30 8.26 10.97
C ASP A 19 -4.79 8.50 11.12
N ARG A 20 -3.98 8.15 10.10
CA ARG A 20 -2.51 8.21 10.13
C ARG A 20 -1.86 7.36 11.22
N LYS A 21 -2.58 6.37 11.74
CA LYS A 21 -2.07 5.38 12.70
C LYS A 21 -1.29 4.26 12.01
N LEU A 22 -1.45 4.13 10.69
CA LEU A 22 -0.68 3.23 9.83
C LEU A 22 -0.09 4.02 8.65
N PRO A 23 0.90 4.89 8.90
CA PRO A 23 1.58 5.62 7.84
C PRO A 23 2.37 4.66 6.95
N VAL A 24 2.64 5.09 5.72
CA VAL A 24 3.58 4.42 4.84
C VAL A 24 4.95 5.03 5.02
N SER A 25 5.96 4.23 5.26
CA SER A 25 7.31 4.74 5.30
C SER A 25 7.73 5.27 3.93
N PRO A 26 8.32 6.47 3.86
CA PRO A 26 8.88 7.00 2.61
C PRO A 26 9.89 6.06 1.97
N GLU A 27 10.59 5.27 2.77
CA GLU A 27 11.63 4.33 2.33
C GLU A 27 11.04 3.15 1.52
N TYR A 28 9.78 2.76 1.80
CA TYR A 28 9.09 1.67 1.12
C TYR A 28 8.11 2.17 0.05
N GLN A 29 8.04 3.48 -0.20
CA GLN A 29 7.19 4.02 -1.26
C GLN A 29 7.77 3.68 -2.63
N ARG A 30 6.98 2.96 -3.42
CA ARG A 30 7.26 2.79 -4.85
C ARG A 30 6.86 4.05 -5.61
N GLY A 31 7.69 4.47 -6.56
CA GLY A 31 7.40 5.61 -7.44
C GLY A 31 6.19 5.38 -8.34
N THR A 32 5.88 4.12 -8.67
CA THR A 32 4.77 3.79 -9.60
C THR A 32 3.45 3.67 -8.85
N LYS A 33 2.56 4.63 -9.09
CA LYS A 33 1.18 4.58 -8.59
C LYS A 33 0.34 3.66 -9.47
N TRP A 34 -0.52 2.85 -8.85
CA TRP A 34 -1.49 2.06 -9.59
C TRP A 34 -2.43 2.95 -10.38
N ARG A 35 -2.63 2.58 -11.65
CA ARG A 35 -3.60 3.20 -12.52
C ARG A 35 -5.01 2.72 -12.15
N ARG A 36 -6.02 3.48 -12.57
CA ARG A 36 -7.42 3.18 -12.28
C ARG A 36 -7.84 1.72 -12.55
N PRO A 37 -7.48 1.07 -13.68
CA PRO A 37 -7.86 -0.31 -13.92
C PRO A 37 -7.33 -1.30 -12.87
N GLN A 38 -6.11 -1.07 -12.36
CA GLN A 38 -5.52 -1.92 -11.32
C GLN A 38 -6.25 -1.76 -9.98
N LYS A 39 -6.64 -0.53 -9.63
CA LYS A 39 -7.43 -0.23 -8.43
C LYS A 39 -8.81 -0.87 -8.51
N GLN A 40 -9.47 -0.75 -9.65
CA GLN A 40 -10.77 -1.35 -9.93
C GLN A 40 -10.72 -2.88 -9.83
N ALA A 41 -9.70 -3.51 -10.45
CA ALA A 41 -9.53 -4.96 -10.42
C ALA A 41 -9.33 -5.48 -8.98
N LEU A 42 -8.62 -4.75 -8.13
CA LEU A 42 -8.46 -5.11 -6.73
C LEU A 42 -9.80 -5.13 -6.00
N VAL A 43 -10.59 -4.05 -6.13
CA VAL A 43 -11.87 -3.95 -5.41
C VAL A 43 -12.89 -4.97 -5.93
N ASP A 44 -12.94 -5.21 -7.24
CA ASP A 44 -13.74 -6.26 -7.83
C ASP A 44 -13.35 -7.65 -7.30
N SER A 45 -12.03 -7.91 -7.18
CA SER A 45 -11.53 -9.16 -6.60
C SER A 45 -11.98 -9.37 -5.15
N LEU A 46 -11.94 -8.30 -4.35
CA LEU A 46 -12.41 -8.32 -2.97
C LEU A 46 -13.92 -8.63 -2.89
N LEU A 47 -14.74 -7.96 -3.69
CA LEU A 47 -16.19 -8.21 -3.75
C LEU A 47 -16.53 -9.64 -4.22
N ARG A 48 -15.67 -10.26 -5.02
CA ARG A 48 -15.78 -11.68 -5.42
C ARG A 48 -15.31 -12.66 -4.35
N GLY A 49 -14.74 -12.17 -3.25
CA GLY A 49 -14.16 -13.02 -2.21
C GLY A 49 -12.81 -13.63 -2.57
N TYR A 50 -12.10 -13.07 -3.56
CA TYR A 50 -10.77 -13.53 -3.90
C TYR A 50 -9.75 -13.10 -2.87
N GLN A 51 -8.84 -14.01 -2.53
CA GLN A 51 -7.74 -13.71 -1.62
C GLN A 51 -6.76 -12.74 -2.29
N ILE A 52 -6.35 -11.73 -1.52
CA ILE A 52 -5.30 -10.79 -1.94
C ILE A 52 -4.02 -11.05 -1.14
N PRO A 53 -2.85 -10.64 -1.66
CA PRO A 53 -1.60 -10.79 -0.92
C PRO A 53 -1.62 -10.13 0.44
N LEU A 54 -0.83 -10.67 1.38
CA LEU A 54 -0.70 -10.21 2.76
C LEU A 54 -0.23 -8.76 2.84
N PHE A 55 -0.69 -8.04 3.86
CA PHE A 55 -0.11 -6.76 4.25
C PHE A 55 1.05 -7.00 5.22
N TYR A 56 2.11 -6.20 5.11
CA TYR A 56 3.25 -6.26 6.03
C TYR A 56 3.38 -4.94 6.76
N VAL A 57 3.38 -5.01 8.07
CA VAL A 57 3.42 -3.86 8.97
C VAL A 57 4.60 -4.00 9.92
N HIS A 58 5.43 -2.99 9.99
CA HIS A 58 6.51 -2.90 10.95
C HIS A 58 6.02 -2.24 12.23
N ILE A 59 6.19 -2.91 13.35
CA ILE A 59 5.87 -2.41 14.68
C ILE A 59 7.18 -2.08 15.41
N GLN A 60 7.36 -0.81 15.71
CA GLN A 60 8.47 -0.33 16.53
C GLN A 60 7.98 0.03 17.92
N GLN A 61 8.71 -0.40 18.93
CA GLN A 61 8.46 -0.02 20.30
C GLN A 61 9.46 1.05 20.71
N THR A 62 8.95 2.18 21.19
CA THR A 62 9.75 3.26 21.73
C THR A 62 9.44 3.44 23.22
N SER A 63 10.48 3.62 24.03
CA SER A 63 10.28 3.92 25.45
C SER A 63 9.59 5.26 25.60
N SER A 64 8.52 5.28 26.39
CA SER A 64 7.87 6.53 26.78
C SER A 64 8.69 7.22 27.89
N TYR A 65 8.54 8.54 28.00
CA TYR A 65 9.03 9.29 29.18
C TYR A 65 8.33 8.87 30.47
N THR A 66 7.17 8.21 30.39
CA THR A 66 6.45 7.68 31.54
C THR A 66 6.94 6.27 31.84
N PRO A 67 7.47 6.00 33.06
CA PRO A 67 7.94 4.68 33.45
C PRO A 67 6.86 3.61 33.26
N GLY A 68 7.22 2.50 32.61
CA GLY A 68 6.30 1.37 32.35
C GLY A 68 5.37 1.55 31.15
N VAL A 69 5.42 2.67 30.44
CA VAL A 69 4.66 2.90 29.20
C VAL A 69 5.58 2.67 28.00
N VAL A 70 5.15 1.80 27.09
CA VAL A 70 5.80 1.55 25.80
C VAL A 70 4.90 2.13 24.72
N ASN A 71 5.44 3.04 23.92
CA ASN A 71 4.74 3.56 22.74
C ASN A 71 5.02 2.62 21.56
N GLU A 72 3.97 2.19 20.90
CA GLU A 72 4.09 1.44 19.66
C GLU A 72 3.76 2.33 18.46
N THR A 73 4.62 2.30 17.46
CA THR A 73 4.37 2.93 16.17
C THR A 73 4.29 1.84 15.11
N ALA A 74 3.25 1.91 14.29
CA ALA A 74 3.04 1.00 13.18
C ALA A 74 3.37 1.71 11.86
N CYS A 75 4.01 1.01 10.93
CA CYS A 75 4.33 1.53 9.62
C CYS A 75 4.08 0.45 8.54
N LEU A 76 3.35 0.81 7.48
CA LEU A 76 3.07 -0.10 6.39
C LEU A 76 4.32 -0.27 5.50
N VAL A 77 4.79 -1.51 5.38
CA VAL A 77 5.97 -1.89 4.59
C VAL A 77 5.57 -2.37 3.20
N ASP A 78 4.60 -3.29 3.12
CA ASP A 78 4.03 -3.73 1.84
C ASP A 78 2.50 -3.72 1.86
N GLY A 79 1.91 -3.49 0.69
CA GLY A 79 0.46 -3.37 0.52
C GLY A 79 -0.04 -1.93 0.33
N GLN A 80 0.85 -0.94 0.24
CA GLN A 80 0.50 0.47 0.11
C GLN A 80 -0.49 0.73 -1.02
N GLN A 81 -0.22 0.25 -2.24
CA GLN A 81 -1.08 0.51 -3.39
C GLN A 81 -2.45 -0.14 -3.23
N ARG A 82 -2.51 -1.29 -2.56
CA ARG A 82 -3.77 -1.97 -2.21
C ARG A 82 -4.58 -1.14 -1.21
N LEU A 83 -3.94 -0.69 -0.14
CA LEU A 83 -4.62 0.11 0.90
C LEU A 83 -5.09 1.48 0.37
N ILE A 84 -4.27 2.15 -0.45
CA ILE A 84 -4.68 3.38 -1.15
C ILE A 84 -5.87 3.11 -2.07
N SER A 85 -5.86 2.02 -2.83
CA SER A 85 -6.96 1.68 -3.74
C SER A 85 -8.27 1.43 -3.00
N ILE A 86 -8.20 0.69 -1.89
CA ILE A 86 -9.34 0.43 -1.00
C ILE A 86 -9.88 1.76 -0.46
N THR A 87 -9.02 2.59 0.14
CA THR A 87 -9.45 3.87 0.72
C THR A 87 -9.96 4.87 -0.32
N ASP A 88 -9.40 4.87 -1.53
CA ASP A 88 -9.89 5.70 -2.61
C ASP A 88 -11.29 5.27 -3.06
N TYR A 89 -11.56 3.96 -3.11
CA TYR A 89 -12.89 3.44 -3.43
C TYR A 89 -13.91 3.78 -2.34
N LEU A 90 -13.58 3.55 -1.06
CA LEU A 90 -14.44 3.92 0.06
C LEU A 90 -14.78 5.43 0.10
N LYS A 91 -13.93 6.26 -0.52
CA LYS A 91 -14.15 7.71 -0.69
C LYS A 91 -14.81 8.08 -2.02
N ASN A 92 -15.37 7.12 -2.74
CA ASN A 92 -16.04 7.32 -4.03
C ASN A 92 -15.16 7.98 -5.13
N ARG A 93 -13.83 7.78 -5.08
CA ARG A 93 -12.91 8.42 -6.04
C ARG A 93 -12.92 7.78 -7.42
N PHE A 94 -13.48 6.58 -7.53
CA PHE A 94 -13.66 5.89 -8.81
C PHE A 94 -14.80 4.87 -8.70
N PRO A 95 -15.55 4.64 -9.79
CA PRO A 95 -16.50 3.53 -9.89
C PRO A 95 -15.79 2.23 -10.22
N LEU A 96 -16.46 1.10 -10.00
CA LEU A 96 -16.03 -0.20 -10.49
C LEU A 96 -16.13 -0.30 -12.02
N PRO A 97 -15.46 -1.28 -12.64
CA PRO A 97 -15.52 -1.43 -14.07
C PRO A 97 -16.95 -1.74 -14.53
N ASP A 98 -17.33 -1.17 -15.65
CA ASP A 98 -18.56 -1.48 -16.35
C ASP A 98 -18.20 -2.07 -17.72
N ALA A 99 -18.67 -3.27 -18.01
CA ALA A 99 -18.39 -3.94 -19.28
C ALA A 99 -19.06 -3.22 -20.48
N GLU A 100 -20.15 -2.48 -20.23
CA GLU A 100 -20.88 -1.76 -21.27
C GLU A 100 -20.26 -0.42 -21.64
N ASN A 101 -19.50 0.20 -20.72
CA ASN A 101 -18.92 1.54 -20.89
C ASN A 101 -17.40 1.56 -21.08
N GLY A 102 -16.82 0.54 -21.69
CA GLY A 102 -15.44 0.60 -22.15
C GLY A 102 -14.40 0.42 -21.06
N ALA A 103 -14.34 -0.73 -20.44
CA ALA A 103 -13.20 -1.11 -19.63
C ALA A 103 -11.92 -1.08 -20.47
N PRO A 104 -10.85 -0.38 -20.01
CA PRO A 104 -9.60 -0.37 -20.76
C PRO A 104 -9.03 -1.80 -20.87
N THR A 105 -8.63 -2.16 -22.04
CA THR A 105 -8.28 -3.48 -22.58
C THR A 105 -7.04 -4.16 -21.98
N THR A 106 -6.48 -3.68 -20.87
CA THR A 106 -5.26 -4.26 -20.27
C THR A 106 -5.51 -5.28 -19.16
N VAL A 107 -6.72 -5.36 -18.64
CA VAL A 107 -7.18 -6.48 -17.80
C VAL A 107 -8.30 -7.13 -18.58
N THR A 108 -8.17 -8.39 -18.92
CA THR A 108 -9.08 -9.12 -19.81
C THR A 108 -10.55 -8.82 -19.46
N PRO A 109 -11.35 -8.20 -20.34
CA PRO A 109 -12.73 -7.79 -20.05
C PRO A 109 -13.63 -8.92 -19.55
N THR A 110 -13.30 -10.15 -19.88
CA THR A 110 -14.01 -11.37 -19.48
C THR A 110 -13.92 -11.71 -18.00
N LEU A 111 -12.98 -11.13 -17.27
CA LEU A 111 -12.82 -11.34 -15.81
C LEU A 111 -13.50 -10.26 -14.98
N ILE A 112 -13.82 -9.12 -15.59
CA ILE A 112 -14.48 -8.00 -14.91
C ILE A 112 -15.97 -8.11 -15.20
N ALA A 113 -16.62 -8.82 -14.32
CA ALA A 113 -18.03 -8.69 -13.95
C ALA A 113 -19.07 -8.38 -15.02
N ALA A 114 -19.11 -9.11 -16.14
CA ALA A 114 -20.36 -9.24 -16.86
C ALA A 114 -21.44 -9.79 -15.88
N GLY A 115 -22.39 -8.96 -15.48
CA GLY A 115 -23.52 -9.36 -14.65
C GLY A 115 -23.34 -9.24 -13.12
N SER A 116 -22.28 -8.60 -12.61
CA SER A 116 -22.23 -8.31 -11.19
C SER A 116 -23.10 -7.12 -10.82
N GLY A 117 -23.84 -7.21 -9.72
CA GLY A 117 -24.69 -6.13 -9.23
C GLY A 117 -23.95 -4.83 -8.84
N TRP A 118 -22.61 -4.83 -8.90
CA TRP A 118 -21.74 -3.68 -8.57
C TRP A 118 -21.02 -3.06 -9.77
N ALA A 119 -21.25 -3.54 -11.00
CA ALA A 119 -20.63 -2.97 -12.20
C ALA A 119 -20.96 -1.46 -12.33
N GLY A 120 -19.95 -0.67 -12.64
CA GLY A 120 -20.08 0.78 -12.81
C GLY A 120 -20.35 1.60 -11.54
N LYS A 121 -20.50 0.97 -10.38
CA LYS A 121 -20.87 1.64 -9.14
C LYS A 121 -19.67 2.13 -8.34
N THR A 122 -19.84 3.27 -7.70
CA THR A 122 -19.01 3.76 -6.59
C THR A 122 -19.43 3.06 -5.29
N PHE A 123 -18.70 3.27 -4.19
CA PHE A 123 -18.97 2.63 -2.91
C PHE A 123 -20.36 2.97 -2.37
N ASP A 124 -20.78 4.25 -2.44
CA ASP A 124 -22.08 4.68 -1.92
C ASP A 124 -23.27 4.17 -2.77
N GLU A 125 -23.02 3.85 -4.04
CA GLU A 125 -24.01 3.30 -4.97
C GLU A 125 -24.17 1.77 -4.86
N LEU A 126 -23.31 1.09 -4.11
CA LEU A 126 -23.44 -0.34 -3.83
C LEU A 126 -24.72 -0.61 -3.02
N ALA A 127 -25.28 -1.80 -3.18
CA ALA A 127 -26.29 -2.31 -2.26
C ALA A 127 -25.74 -2.37 -0.82
N ALA A 128 -26.58 -2.20 0.18
CA ALA A 128 -26.16 -2.21 1.58
C ALA A 128 -25.40 -3.50 1.93
N GLU A 129 -25.91 -4.64 1.48
CA GLU A 129 -25.28 -5.95 1.70
C GLU A 129 -23.87 -6.04 1.10
N ASP A 130 -23.63 -5.45 -0.08
CA ASP A 130 -22.34 -5.44 -0.73
C ASP A 130 -21.36 -4.51 0.00
N ARG A 131 -21.83 -3.38 0.51
CA ARG A 131 -21.03 -2.47 1.35
C ARG A 131 -20.59 -3.15 2.64
N ASP A 132 -21.55 -3.74 3.36
CA ASP A 132 -21.27 -4.42 4.63
C ASP A 132 -20.34 -5.61 4.42
N ARG A 133 -20.54 -6.37 3.35
CA ARG A 133 -19.64 -7.47 2.96
C ARG A 133 -18.24 -6.96 2.66
N LEU A 134 -18.08 -5.90 1.89
CA LEU A 134 -16.77 -5.33 1.56
C LEU A 134 -16.05 -4.84 2.81
N LEU A 135 -16.73 -4.11 3.69
CA LEU A 135 -16.15 -3.58 4.93
C LEU A 135 -15.75 -4.68 5.91
N GLY A 136 -16.50 -5.78 5.93
CA GLY A 136 -16.26 -6.94 6.79
C GLY A 136 -15.24 -7.93 6.25
N ILE A 137 -14.68 -7.75 5.04
CA ILE A 137 -13.66 -8.66 4.50
C ILE A 137 -12.45 -8.71 5.44
N GLU A 138 -12.09 -9.92 5.84
CA GLU A 138 -10.91 -10.18 6.64
C GLU A 138 -9.65 -10.19 5.78
N LEU A 139 -8.72 -9.31 6.12
CA LEU A 139 -7.43 -9.14 5.48
C LEU A 139 -6.31 -9.64 6.41
N GLN A 140 -5.38 -10.37 5.84
CA GLN A 140 -4.26 -10.93 6.58
C GLN A 140 -3.11 -9.92 6.66
N VAL A 141 -2.63 -9.68 7.88
CA VAL A 141 -1.58 -8.71 8.20
C VAL A 141 -0.45 -9.41 8.96
N VAL A 142 0.75 -9.34 8.43
CA VAL A 142 1.96 -9.77 9.15
C VAL A 142 2.53 -8.58 9.91
N GLU A 143 2.43 -8.60 11.22
CA GLU A 143 3.07 -7.64 12.10
C GLU A 143 4.49 -8.09 12.42
N MET A 144 5.46 -7.25 12.12
CA MET A 144 6.88 -7.51 12.30
C MET A 144 7.43 -6.64 13.43
N HIS A 145 7.86 -7.28 14.49
CA HIS A 145 8.39 -6.63 15.69
C HIS A 145 9.92 -6.69 15.66
N THR A 146 10.56 -5.59 15.37
CA THR A 146 12.02 -5.43 15.42
C THR A 146 12.40 -3.96 15.64
N GLN A 147 13.57 -3.73 16.24
CA GLN A 147 14.19 -2.39 16.31
C GLN A 147 15.19 -2.16 15.19
N ASP A 148 15.50 -3.21 14.42
CA ASP A 148 16.44 -3.17 13.32
C ASP A 148 15.71 -2.85 12.01
N GLU A 149 15.86 -1.62 11.53
CA GLU A 149 15.26 -1.16 10.28
C GLU A 149 15.88 -1.83 9.05
N ASP A 150 17.15 -2.22 9.12
CA ASP A 150 17.82 -2.91 8.01
C ASP A 150 17.24 -4.30 7.80
N GLU A 151 16.84 -4.97 8.88
CA GLU A 151 16.15 -6.27 8.80
C GLU A 151 14.79 -6.13 8.07
N VAL A 152 14.06 -5.04 8.31
CA VAL A 152 12.79 -4.75 7.63
C VAL A 152 13.03 -4.42 6.14
N ARG A 153 14.05 -3.62 5.84
CA ARG A 153 14.44 -3.31 4.45
C ARG A 153 14.83 -4.56 3.69
N PHE A 154 15.58 -5.44 4.33
CA PHE A 154 15.99 -6.71 3.72
C PHE A 154 14.79 -7.60 3.38
N LEU A 155 13.83 -7.69 4.29
CA LEU A 155 12.58 -8.38 4.01
C LEU A 155 11.80 -7.74 2.87
N PHE A 156 11.67 -6.40 2.86
CA PHE A 156 11.00 -5.69 1.78
C PHE A 156 11.59 -6.00 0.40
N VAL A 157 12.92 -6.01 0.28
CA VAL A 157 13.61 -6.41 -0.96
C VAL A 157 13.22 -7.82 -1.39
N ARG A 158 13.15 -8.76 -0.44
CA ARG A 158 12.77 -10.15 -0.72
C ARG A 158 11.31 -10.29 -1.14
N LEU A 159 10.40 -9.58 -0.50
CA LEU A 159 8.98 -9.55 -0.88
C LEU A 159 8.80 -9.03 -2.32
N GLN A 160 9.66 -8.09 -2.71
CA GLN A 160 9.63 -7.50 -4.05
C GLN A 160 10.40 -8.31 -5.10
N ALA A 161 11.19 -9.31 -4.72
CA ALA A 161 12.00 -10.10 -5.64
C ALA A 161 11.17 -10.86 -6.69
N GLY A 162 9.90 -11.13 -6.41
CA GLY A 162 8.94 -11.67 -7.37
C GLY A 162 8.38 -10.66 -8.39
N THR A 163 8.66 -9.37 -8.20
CA THR A 163 8.26 -8.29 -9.11
C THR A 163 9.52 -7.54 -9.53
N PRO A 164 9.79 -7.35 -10.82
CA PRO A 164 10.99 -6.64 -11.26
C PRO A 164 11.04 -5.23 -10.63
N LEU A 165 12.01 -5.00 -9.77
CA LEU A 165 12.31 -3.68 -9.24
C LEU A 165 13.13 -2.92 -10.28
N THR A 166 12.87 -1.65 -10.45
CA THR A 166 13.77 -0.74 -11.17
C THR A 166 15.12 -0.66 -10.46
N ALA A 167 16.15 -0.25 -11.18
CA ALA A 167 17.48 -0.07 -10.59
C ALA A 167 17.46 0.96 -9.44
N GLN A 168 16.59 1.96 -9.51
CA GLN A 168 16.41 2.96 -8.44
C GLN A 168 15.73 2.36 -7.21
N GLU A 169 14.64 1.62 -7.38
CA GLU A 169 13.93 0.98 -6.26
C GLU A 169 14.84 -0.04 -5.53
N LYS A 170 15.69 -0.75 -6.28
CA LYS A 170 16.71 -1.64 -5.69
C LYS A 170 17.71 -0.87 -4.83
N ARG A 171 18.20 0.28 -5.30
CA ARG A 171 19.15 1.11 -4.53
C ARG A 171 18.49 1.69 -3.27
N ASP A 172 17.27 2.19 -3.37
CA ASP A 172 16.54 2.80 -2.26
C ASP A 172 16.19 1.78 -1.16
N ALA A 173 16.09 0.51 -1.54
CA ALA A 173 15.82 -0.61 -0.62
C ALA A 173 17.11 -1.25 -0.05
N TRP A 174 18.31 -0.79 -0.44
CA TRP A 174 19.54 -1.36 0.07
C TRP A 174 19.79 -0.92 1.52
N PRO A 175 20.12 -1.86 2.43
CA PRO A 175 20.41 -1.51 3.81
C PRO A 175 21.70 -0.68 3.92
N GLY A 176 21.73 0.23 4.90
CA GLY A 176 22.93 1.00 5.24
C GLY A 176 22.70 2.50 5.40
N ASP A 177 23.60 3.12 6.15
CA ASP A 177 23.55 4.54 6.52
C ASP A 177 23.61 5.48 5.32
N PHE A 178 24.30 5.08 4.24
CA PHE A 178 24.41 5.88 3.02
C PHE A 178 23.06 6.05 2.32
N THR A 179 22.29 4.98 2.20
CA THR A 179 20.94 5.05 1.59
C THR A 179 20.02 5.93 2.44
N THR A 180 20.07 5.77 3.77
CA THR A 180 19.31 6.59 4.72
C THR A 180 19.72 8.07 4.60
N PHE A 181 21.01 8.36 4.51
CA PHE A 181 21.51 9.72 4.31
C PHE A 181 21.00 10.33 3.00
N VAL A 182 21.06 9.61 1.88
CA VAL A 182 20.60 10.10 0.58
C VAL A 182 19.11 10.36 0.59
N ILE A 183 18.29 9.42 1.10
CA ILE A 183 16.83 9.58 1.17
C ILE A 183 16.45 10.78 2.04
N ARG A 184 17.13 10.97 3.18
CA ARG A 184 16.87 12.08 4.10
C ARG A 184 17.19 13.44 3.50
N HIS A 185 18.28 13.57 2.76
CA HIS A 185 18.79 14.86 2.28
C HIS A 185 18.34 15.20 0.86
N ALA A 186 18.29 14.22 -0.02
CA ALA A 186 17.90 14.41 -1.42
C ALA A 186 16.44 14.06 -1.70
N GLY A 187 15.82 13.24 -0.82
CA GLY A 187 14.52 12.62 -1.07
C GLY A 187 14.59 11.57 -2.17
N LYS A 188 13.48 10.85 -2.35
CA LYS A 188 13.34 9.96 -3.52
C LYS A 188 13.10 10.81 -4.76
N PRO A 189 13.77 10.53 -5.89
CA PRO A 189 13.47 11.20 -7.13
C PRO A 189 12.01 10.88 -7.51
N GLU A 190 11.16 11.90 -7.51
CA GLU A 190 9.84 11.80 -8.13
C GLU A 190 10.05 11.79 -9.64
N HIS A 191 9.34 10.94 -10.35
CA HIS A 191 9.36 10.90 -11.83
C HIS A 191 8.67 12.11 -12.49
N SER A 192 8.61 13.24 -11.80
CA SER A 192 8.17 14.50 -12.39
C SER A 192 9.39 15.42 -12.54
N GLU A 193 9.67 15.77 -13.77
CA GLU A 193 10.77 16.65 -14.19
C GLU A 193 10.69 18.07 -13.62
N SER A 194 9.74 18.39 -12.75
CA SER A 194 9.39 19.78 -12.45
C SER A 194 10.04 20.37 -11.20
N ASN A 195 10.73 19.62 -10.36
CA ASN A 195 11.48 20.24 -9.25
C ASN A 195 12.57 19.32 -8.65
N PRO A 196 13.78 19.30 -9.20
CA PRO A 196 14.90 18.58 -8.57
C PRO A 196 15.21 19.24 -7.23
N LYS A 197 15.31 18.43 -6.16
CA LYS A 197 15.75 18.93 -4.87
C LYS A 197 17.18 19.49 -4.98
N PRO A 198 17.56 20.49 -4.16
CA PRO A 198 18.83 21.24 -4.29
C PRO A 198 20.08 20.37 -4.37
N PHE A 199 20.05 19.15 -3.79
CA PHE A 199 21.19 18.25 -3.79
C PHE A 199 21.58 17.77 -5.20
N PHE A 200 20.62 17.56 -6.10
CA PHE A 200 20.90 17.14 -7.48
C PHE A 200 21.39 18.28 -8.38
N GLN A 201 21.27 19.54 -7.94
CA GLN A 201 21.80 20.69 -8.66
C GLN A 201 23.28 20.94 -8.40
N ILE A 202 23.89 20.28 -7.41
CA ILE A 202 25.26 20.51 -6.94
C ILE A 202 26.27 19.52 -7.56
N LEU A 203 25.79 18.41 -8.12
CA LEU A 203 26.69 17.44 -8.77
C LEU A 203 26.91 17.87 -10.23
N PRO A 204 28.17 18.11 -10.67
CA PRO A 204 28.45 18.32 -12.07
C PRO A 204 28.14 17.07 -12.88
N HIS A 205 27.56 17.27 -14.05
CA HIS A 205 27.24 16.22 -15.02
C HIS A 205 28.48 15.49 -15.51
#